data_d3e4491e8497170afd9f73f983e7036e
#
_entry.id   d3e4491e8497170afd9f73f983e7036e
#
_cell.length_a   1.000
_cell.length_b   1.000
_cell.length_c   1.000
_cell.angle_alpha   90.00
_cell.angle_beta   90.00
_cell.angle_gamma   90.00
#
_symmetry.space_group_name_H-M   'P 1'
#
loop_
_entity.id
_entity.type
_entity.pdbx_description
1 polymer ?
#
loop_
_entity_poly.entity_id
_entity_poly.type
_entity_poly.pdbx_seq_one_letter_code
_entity_poly.pdbx_strand_id
1 'polypeptide(L)'
;MKTIWKNQNKYIRLRIARVGCTYRADISVNKYYYNEKTPRYYEMNFDVFHPYDYSSEEETFEKAKEWLYEELKQLQENVRLGGKE
;
A
#
# COMPACT_ATOMS: atom_id res chain seq x y z
N MET A 1 -5.39 -10.54 -11.03
CA MET A 1 -5.33 -9.40 -10.10
C MET A 1 -5.34 -8.11 -10.89
N LYS A 2 -6.21 -7.20 -10.52
CA LYS A 2 -6.36 -5.94 -11.24
C LYS A 2 -6.24 -4.78 -10.26
N THR A 3 -5.27 -3.89 -10.52
CA THR A 3 -5.11 -2.68 -9.72
C THR A 3 -6.26 -1.73 -10.01
N ILE A 4 -6.95 -1.29 -8.95
CA ILE A 4 -8.08 -0.38 -9.08
C ILE A 4 -7.78 0.98 -8.48
N TRP A 5 -6.73 1.10 -7.68
CA TRP A 5 -6.32 2.36 -7.10
C TRP A 5 -4.84 2.30 -6.79
N LYS A 6 -4.15 3.41 -7.02
CA LYS A 6 -2.71 3.45 -6.79
C LYS A 6 -2.29 4.87 -6.47
N ASN A 7 -1.41 5.01 -5.49
CA ASN A 7 -0.77 6.27 -5.17
C ASN A 7 0.70 5.97 -4.98
N GLN A 8 1.56 6.49 -5.85
CA GLN A 8 2.97 6.14 -5.77
C GLN A 8 3.85 7.33 -6.08
N ASN A 9 5.04 7.29 -5.51
CA ASN A 9 6.09 8.21 -5.87
C ASN A 9 7.36 7.38 -6.09
N LYS A 10 8.52 8.03 -6.13
CA LYS A 10 9.78 7.35 -6.40
C LYS A 10 10.12 6.32 -5.31
N TYR A 11 9.64 6.52 -4.10
CA TYR A 11 10.07 5.74 -2.95
C TYR A 11 9.04 4.74 -2.45
N ILE A 12 7.78 5.08 -2.51
CA ILE A 12 6.72 4.30 -1.88
C ILE A 12 5.55 4.16 -2.84
N ARG A 13 4.94 2.98 -2.86
CA ARG A 13 3.74 2.72 -3.65
C ARG A 13 2.66 2.15 -2.74
N LEU A 14 1.50 2.78 -2.75
CA LEU A 14 0.29 2.26 -2.13
C LEU A 14 -0.61 1.76 -3.25
N ARG A 15 -1.17 0.58 -3.08
CA ARG A 15 -1.98 0.00 -4.14
C ARG A 15 -3.15 -0.78 -3.55
N ILE A 16 -4.31 -0.72 -4.21
CA ILE A 16 -5.43 -1.58 -3.93
C ILE A 16 -5.75 -2.32 -5.22
N ALA A 17 -5.79 -3.64 -5.14
CA ALA A 17 -6.06 -4.50 -6.28
C ALA A 17 -7.27 -5.37 -5.99
N ARG A 18 -8.04 -5.67 -7.03
CA ARG A 18 -9.13 -6.60 -6.91
C ARG A 18 -8.63 -8.00 -7.21
N VAL A 19 -8.88 -8.91 -6.30
CA VAL A 19 -8.48 -10.31 -6.44
C VAL A 19 -9.71 -11.16 -6.16
N GLY A 20 -10.35 -11.63 -7.23
CA GLY A 20 -11.62 -12.33 -7.07
C GLY A 20 -12.66 -11.39 -6.50
N CYS A 21 -13.28 -11.78 -5.40
CA CYS A 21 -14.26 -10.92 -4.72
C CYS A 21 -13.66 -10.13 -3.57
N THR A 22 -12.34 -10.08 -3.45
CA THR A 22 -11.71 -9.38 -2.34
C THR A 22 -10.89 -8.21 -2.85
N TYR A 23 -10.53 -7.32 -1.93
CA TYR A 23 -9.62 -6.21 -2.22
C TYR A 23 -8.32 -6.46 -1.46
N ARG A 24 -7.22 -6.42 -2.17
CA ARG A 24 -5.90 -6.54 -1.56
C ARG A 24 -5.26 -5.15 -1.53
N ALA A 25 -4.91 -4.69 -0.34
CA ALA A 25 -4.19 -3.44 -0.17
C ALA A 25 -2.73 -3.77 0.12
N ASP A 26 -1.80 -3.16 -0.59
CA ASP A 26 -0.38 -3.39 -0.31
C ASP A 26 0.37 -2.07 -0.33
N ILE A 27 1.43 -2.03 0.46
CA ILE A 27 2.36 -0.92 0.52
C ILE A 27 3.75 -1.47 0.21
N SER A 28 4.46 -0.80 -0.69
CA SER A 28 5.75 -1.28 -1.16
C SER A 28 6.75 -0.13 -1.16
N VAL A 29 8.01 -0.47 -0.99
CA VAL A 29 9.09 0.51 -0.90
C VAL A 29 10.14 0.21 -1.96
N ASN A 30 10.66 1.26 -2.57
CA ASN A 30 11.75 1.15 -3.52
C ASN A 30 13.07 1.22 -2.74
N LYS A 31 13.75 0.09 -2.64
CA LYS A 31 14.97 0.00 -1.86
C LYS A 31 16.19 0.57 -2.56
N TYR A 32 16.12 0.67 -3.88
CA TYR A 32 17.30 1.03 -4.67
C TYR A 32 17.07 2.27 -5.50
N TYR A 33 16.33 3.19 -4.97
CA TYR A 33 15.86 4.34 -5.74
C TYR A 33 17.00 5.21 -6.26
N TYR A 34 18.13 5.26 -5.62
CA TYR A 34 19.18 6.16 -6.07
C TYR A 34 19.78 5.75 -7.39
N ASN A 35 19.79 4.45 -7.68
CA ASN A 35 20.49 3.95 -8.83
C ASN A 35 19.56 3.44 -9.91
N GLU A 36 18.26 3.65 -9.75
CA GLU A 36 17.29 3.09 -10.67
C GLU A 36 16.65 4.16 -11.50
N LYS A 37 16.70 3.99 -12.82
CA LYS A 37 15.95 4.86 -13.71
C LYS A 37 14.47 4.54 -13.61
N THR A 38 14.14 3.26 -13.48
CA THR A 38 12.78 2.80 -13.32
C THR A 38 12.66 2.25 -11.90
N PRO A 39 11.81 2.83 -11.06
CA PRO A 39 11.70 2.37 -9.68
C PRO A 39 11.26 0.91 -9.60
N ARG A 40 11.85 0.19 -8.69
CA ARG A 40 11.45 -1.18 -8.38
C ARG A 40 10.88 -1.19 -6.99
N TYR A 41 9.62 -1.59 -6.90
CA TYR A 41 8.91 -1.59 -5.63
C TYR A 41 8.88 -3.00 -5.07
N TYR A 42 9.27 -3.13 -3.83
CA TYR A 42 9.26 -4.41 -3.11
C TYR A 42 8.09 -4.38 -2.15
N GLU A 43 7.35 -5.46 -2.12
CA GLU A 43 6.21 -5.55 -1.23
C GLU A 43 6.69 -5.60 0.21
N MET A 44 6.19 -4.69 1.03
CA MET A 44 6.56 -4.61 2.44
C MET A 44 5.47 -5.21 3.31
N ASN A 45 4.21 -4.90 3.00
CA ASN A 45 3.10 -5.35 3.82
C ASN A 45 1.83 -5.32 2.99
N PHE A 46 0.90 -6.19 3.32
CA PHE A 46 -0.39 -6.20 2.65
C PHE A 46 -1.46 -6.76 3.57
N ASP A 47 -2.70 -6.49 3.24
CA ASP A 47 -3.84 -7.08 3.92
C ASP A 47 -4.96 -7.26 2.91
N VAL A 48 -5.89 -8.14 3.22
CA VAL A 48 -7.00 -8.48 2.33
C VAL A 48 -8.31 -8.09 2.99
N PHE A 49 -9.16 -7.42 2.24
CA PHE A 49 -10.43 -6.90 2.75
C PHE A 49 -11.57 -7.56 1.98
N HIS A 50 -12.50 -8.13 2.72
CA HIS A 50 -13.63 -8.87 2.15
C HIS A 50 -14.88 -8.01 2.22
N PRO A 51 -15.56 -7.80 1.09
CA PRO A 51 -16.77 -6.96 1.10
C PRO A 51 -17.85 -7.45 2.05
N TYR A 52 -17.92 -8.76 2.30
CA TYR A 52 -18.94 -9.28 3.21
C TYR A 52 -18.73 -8.87 4.66
N ASP A 53 -17.55 -8.36 5.00
CA ASP A 53 -17.26 -7.86 6.34
C ASP A 53 -17.75 -6.43 6.56
N TYR A 54 -18.23 -5.78 5.50
CA TYR A 54 -18.62 -4.37 5.52
C TYR A 54 -19.99 -4.21 4.89
N SER A 55 -20.55 -2.99 4.95
CA SER A 55 -21.89 -2.75 4.42
C SER A 55 -21.94 -2.66 2.91
N SER A 56 -20.80 -2.32 2.27
CA SER A 56 -20.78 -2.15 0.82
C SER A 56 -19.38 -2.32 0.30
N GLU A 57 -19.25 -2.44 -1.03
CA GLU A 57 -17.92 -2.47 -1.64
C GLU A 57 -17.23 -1.13 -1.50
N GLU A 58 -17.98 -0.04 -1.52
CA GLU A 58 -17.40 1.27 -1.31
C GLU A 58 -16.78 1.38 0.07
N GLU A 59 -17.48 0.89 1.08
CA GLU A 59 -16.94 0.90 2.43
C GLU A 59 -15.70 0.03 2.54
N THR A 60 -15.70 -1.13 1.88
CA THR A 60 -14.55 -2.01 1.88
C THR A 60 -13.33 -1.30 1.30
N PHE A 61 -13.53 -0.60 0.19
CA PHE A 61 -12.48 0.15 -0.47
C PHE A 61 -11.94 1.25 0.44
N GLU A 62 -12.84 1.97 1.11
CA GLU A 62 -12.41 3.04 2.02
C GLU A 62 -11.63 2.47 3.21
N LYS A 63 -12.04 1.31 3.72
CA LYS A 63 -11.30 0.68 4.81
C LYS A 63 -9.93 0.23 4.37
N ALA A 64 -9.82 -0.27 3.15
CA ALA A 64 -8.51 -0.64 2.59
C ALA A 64 -7.60 0.58 2.49
N LYS A 65 -8.14 1.72 2.05
CA LYS A 65 -7.36 2.96 1.95
C LYS A 65 -6.93 3.45 3.33
N GLU A 66 -7.85 3.40 4.32
CA GLU A 66 -7.50 3.79 5.68
C GLU A 66 -6.33 2.96 6.20
N TRP A 67 -6.40 1.66 5.96
CA TRP A 67 -5.33 0.77 6.39
C TRP A 67 -4.00 1.14 5.73
N LEU A 68 -4.03 1.45 4.44
CA LEU A 68 -2.81 1.83 3.72
C LEU A 68 -2.19 3.09 4.30
N TYR A 69 -3.00 4.11 4.58
CA TYR A 69 -2.46 5.36 5.11
C TYR A 69 -1.97 5.21 6.54
N GLU A 70 -2.57 4.31 7.30
CA GLU A 70 -2.07 4.00 8.64
C GLU A 70 -0.72 3.31 8.55
N GLU A 71 -0.58 2.36 7.63
CA GLU A 71 0.70 1.67 7.42
C GLU A 71 1.76 2.64 6.92
N LEU A 72 1.39 3.55 6.04
CA LEU A 72 2.31 4.56 5.55
C LEU A 72 2.81 5.44 6.68
N LYS A 73 1.92 5.84 7.56
CA LYS A 73 2.28 6.68 8.69
C LYS A 73 3.29 5.97 9.58
N GLN A 74 3.04 4.69 9.88
CA GLN A 74 3.95 3.92 10.72
C GLN A 74 5.29 3.73 10.03
N LEU A 75 5.28 3.48 8.74
CA LEU A 75 6.51 3.30 7.99
C LEU A 75 7.34 4.57 7.99
N GLN A 76 6.69 5.71 7.81
CA GLN A 76 7.39 7.00 7.80
C GLN A 76 7.97 7.32 9.17
N GLU A 77 7.26 6.99 10.23
CA GLU A 77 7.77 7.19 11.58
C GLU A 77 8.99 6.32 11.84
N ASN A 78 8.92 5.06 11.41
CA ASN A 78 10.03 4.13 11.57
C ASN A 78 11.26 4.60 10.80
N VAL A 79 11.05 5.06 9.57
CA VAL A 79 12.15 5.56 8.75
C VAL A 79 12.77 6.81 9.39
N ARG A 80 11.91 7.69 9.91
CA ARG A 80 12.40 8.91 10.55
C ARG A 80 13.26 8.58 11.75
N LEU A 81 12.81 7.64 12.57
CA LEU A 81 13.56 7.24 13.75
C LEU A 81 14.84 6.51 13.40
N GLY A 82 14.76 5.61 12.42
CA GLY A 82 15.92 4.82 12.04
C GLY A 82 16.84 5.52 11.07
N GLY A 83 16.33 6.49 10.34
CA GLY A 83 17.10 7.18 9.31
C GLY A 83 17.77 8.45 9.76
N LYS A 84 17.81 8.68 11.04
CA LYS A 84 18.41 9.89 11.57
C LYS A 84 19.90 9.93 11.44
N GLU A 85 20.49 8.82 11.40
CA GLU A 85 21.95 8.69 11.32
C GLU A 85 22.53 9.25 10.05
#